data_e0c9bb9849e36570b72744fa3bdaaf8c
#
_entry.id   e0c9bb9849e36570b72744fa3bdaaf8c
#
_cell.length_a   1.000
_cell.length_b   1.000
_cell.length_c   1.000
_cell.angle_alpha   90.00
_cell.angle_beta   90.00
_cell.angle_gamma   90.00
#
_symmetry.space_group_name_H-M   'P 1'
#
loop_
_entity.id
_entity.type
_entity.pdbx_description
1 polymer ?
#
loop_
_entity_poly.entity_id
_entity_poly.type
_entity_poly.pdbx_seq_one_letter_code
_entity_poly.pdbx_strand_id
1 'polypeptide(L)'
;MSALAQLQQVLAPLFPGLMGVTLTEAGAERVVATMPVRPDLCTTGGILHGGAHMAFADTLGAVGTFVNLPEGKGTTTVESSTKFIGAAKEGSTVTGESL
;
A
#
# COMPACT_ATOMS: atom_id res chain seq x y z
N MET A 1 3.18 -15.95 14.33
CA MET A 1 3.37 -14.72 13.54
C MET A 1 2.02 -14.09 13.28
N SER A 2 1.90 -12.78 13.43
CA SER A 2 0.64 -12.09 13.21
C SER A 2 0.24 -12.09 11.74
N ALA A 3 -1.03 -11.86 11.46
CA ALA A 3 -1.51 -11.72 10.09
C ALA A 3 -0.78 -10.58 9.37
N LEU A 4 -0.53 -9.49 10.07
CA LEU A 4 0.21 -8.36 9.52
C LEU A 4 1.61 -8.76 9.08
N ALA A 5 2.34 -9.49 9.93
CA ALA A 5 3.69 -9.94 9.62
C ALA A 5 3.70 -10.93 8.45
N GLN A 6 2.70 -11.81 8.38
CA GLN A 6 2.59 -12.76 7.28
C GLN A 6 2.33 -12.05 5.95
N LEU A 7 1.44 -11.06 5.94
CA LEU A 7 1.18 -10.26 4.74
C LEU A 7 2.41 -9.50 4.31
N GLN A 8 3.14 -8.92 5.25
CA GLN A 8 4.37 -8.19 4.95
C GLN A 8 5.41 -9.12 4.31
N GLN A 9 5.53 -10.34 4.81
CA GLN A 9 6.45 -11.32 4.23
C GLN A 9 6.07 -11.72 2.80
N VAL A 10 4.78 -11.81 2.53
CA VAL A 10 4.30 -12.12 1.18
C VAL A 10 4.63 -10.98 0.22
N LEU A 11 4.46 -9.74 0.66
CA LEU A 11 4.68 -8.57 -0.20
C LEU A 11 6.15 -8.22 -0.39
N ALA A 12 7.00 -8.53 0.58
CA ALA A 12 8.39 -8.08 0.58
C ALA A 12 9.17 -8.45 -0.69
N PRO A 13 9.07 -9.67 -1.25
CA PRO A 13 9.80 -10.01 -2.47
C PRO A 13 9.10 -9.56 -3.75
N LEU A 14 7.94 -8.94 -3.65
CA LEU A 14 7.13 -8.55 -4.79
C LEU A 14 7.26 -7.05 -5.04
N PHE A 15 6.49 -6.54 -6.00
CA PHE A 15 6.57 -5.14 -6.40
C PHE A 15 6.34 -4.16 -5.24
N PRO A 16 5.35 -4.38 -4.34
CA PRO A 16 5.22 -3.49 -3.19
C PRO A 16 6.47 -3.44 -2.32
N GLY A 17 7.14 -4.59 -2.12
CA GLY A 17 8.39 -4.63 -1.38
C GLY A 17 9.49 -3.85 -2.07
N LEU A 18 9.55 -3.92 -3.40
CA LEU A 18 10.52 -3.16 -4.18
C LEU A 18 10.32 -1.66 -3.97
N MET A 19 9.08 -1.21 -3.89
CA MET A 19 8.77 0.21 -3.63
C MET A 19 9.01 0.62 -2.18
N GLY A 20 9.25 -0.32 -1.29
CA GLY A 20 9.45 -0.02 0.12
C GLY A 20 8.16 0.13 0.91
N VAL A 21 7.08 -0.46 0.42
CA VAL A 21 5.80 -0.41 1.13
C VAL A 21 5.90 -1.23 2.41
N THR A 22 5.52 -0.64 3.53
CA THR A 22 5.47 -1.30 4.83
C THR A 22 4.05 -1.22 5.37
N LEU A 23 3.44 -2.37 5.64
CA LEU A 23 2.14 -2.43 6.26
C LEU A 23 2.29 -2.13 7.75
N THR A 24 1.48 -1.21 8.26
CA THR A 24 1.47 -0.87 9.68
C THR A 24 0.19 -1.34 10.37
N GLU A 25 -0.86 -1.55 9.60
CA GLU A 25 -2.11 -2.11 10.12
C GLU A 25 -2.81 -2.86 8.98
N ALA A 26 -3.32 -4.04 9.27
CA ALA A 26 -4.08 -4.82 8.29
C ALA A 26 -5.21 -5.55 8.99
N GLY A 27 -6.40 -5.00 8.89
CA GLY A 27 -7.59 -5.57 9.50
C GLY A 27 -8.78 -5.45 8.57
N ALA A 28 -9.88 -6.09 8.94
CA ALA A 28 -11.07 -6.13 8.11
C ALA A 28 -11.65 -4.74 7.85
N GLU A 29 -11.45 -3.82 8.77
CA GLU A 29 -12.04 -2.47 8.65
C GLU A 29 -11.07 -1.44 8.11
N ARG A 30 -9.76 -1.73 8.17
CA ARG A 30 -8.77 -0.73 7.85
C ARG A 30 -7.43 -1.36 7.52
N VAL A 31 -6.80 -0.84 6.48
CA VAL A 31 -5.41 -1.18 6.13
C VAL A 31 -4.62 0.12 6.08
N VAL A 32 -3.49 0.15 6.74
CA VAL A 32 -2.60 1.32 6.73
C VAL A 32 -1.20 0.87 6.34
N ALA A 33 -0.57 1.64 5.49
CA ALA A 33 0.80 1.37 5.05
C ALA A 33 1.55 2.67 4.83
N THR A 34 2.86 2.57 4.82
CA THR A 34 3.75 3.68 4.51
C THR A 34 4.65 3.31 3.34
N MET A 35 5.12 4.33 2.63
CA MET A 35 6.08 4.17 1.55
C MET A 35 7.03 5.36 1.56
N PRO A 36 8.36 5.12 1.61
CA PRO A 36 9.31 6.23 1.57
C PRO A 36 9.33 6.82 0.17
N VAL A 37 9.43 8.14 0.10
CA VAL A 37 9.55 8.84 -1.19
C VAL A 37 11.03 8.91 -1.54
N ARG A 38 11.52 7.87 -2.21
CA ARG A 38 12.91 7.77 -2.64
C ARG A 38 13.09 8.41 -4.01
N PRO A 39 14.30 8.85 -4.37
CA PRO A 39 14.54 9.43 -5.69
C PRO A 39 14.10 8.55 -6.86
N ASP A 40 14.24 7.24 -6.74
CA ASP A 40 13.88 6.30 -7.80
C ASP A 40 12.37 6.08 -7.94
N LEU A 41 11.58 6.65 -7.03
CA LEU A 41 10.12 6.64 -7.13
C LEU A 41 9.56 8.01 -7.53
N CYS A 42 10.45 8.98 -7.77
CA CYS A 42 10.05 10.35 -8.07
C CYS A 42 10.08 10.65 -9.55
N THR A 43 9.31 11.66 -9.94
CA THR A 43 9.42 12.30 -11.24
C THR A 43 10.26 13.57 -11.09
N THR A 44 10.31 14.38 -12.14
CA THR A 44 11.05 15.64 -12.12
C THR A 44 10.57 16.52 -10.97
N GLY A 45 11.49 17.28 -10.39
CA GLY A 45 11.18 18.17 -9.28
C GLY A 45 11.18 17.53 -7.92
N GLY A 46 11.61 16.25 -7.81
CA GLY A 46 11.69 15.55 -6.51
C GLY A 46 10.32 15.23 -5.92
N ILE A 47 9.35 14.98 -6.78
CA ILE A 47 7.97 14.71 -6.37
C ILE A 47 7.64 13.27 -6.73
N LEU A 48 6.95 12.57 -5.86
CA LEU A 48 6.57 11.17 -6.09
C LEU A 48 5.82 11.02 -7.41
N HIS A 49 6.28 10.08 -8.23
CA HIS A 49 5.66 9.81 -9.53
C HIS A 49 4.21 9.33 -9.34
N GLY A 50 3.31 9.81 -10.21
CA GLY A 50 1.90 9.41 -10.16
C GLY A 50 1.69 7.90 -10.24
N GLY A 51 2.54 7.21 -11.03
CA GLY A 51 2.50 5.75 -11.10
C GLY A 51 2.81 5.09 -9.76
N ALA A 52 3.71 5.67 -8.98
CA ALA A 52 4.01 5.15 -7.65
C ALA A 52 2.84 5.36 -6.70
N HIS A 53 2.17 6.51 -6.79
CA HIS A 53 0.93 6.75 -6.04
C HIS A 53 -0.12 5.70 -6.36
N MET A 54 -0.33 5.44 -7.65
CA MET A 54 -1.32 4.48 -8.10
C MET A 54 -0.98 3.07 -7.67
N ALA A 55 0.29 2.69 -7.75
CA ALA A 55 0.74 1.37 -7.33
C ALA A 55 0.57 1.19 -5.82
N PHE A 56 0.84 2.24 -5.05
CA PHE A 56 0.64 2.22 -3.61
C PHE A 56 -0.86 2.07 -3.28
N ALA A 57 -1.70 2.85 -3.93
CA ALA A 57 -3.16 2.75 -3.74
C ALA A 57 -3.69 1.37 -4.12
N ASP A 58 -3.20 0.82 -5.23
CA ASP A 58 -3.58 -0.51 -5.69
C ASP A 58 -3.19 -1.57 -4.67
N THR A 59 -1.99 -1.45 -4.10
CA THR A 59 -1.51 -2.38 -3.08
C THR A 59 -2.39 -2.33 -1.84
N LEU A 60 -2.74 -1.12 -1.38
CA LEU A 60 -3.62 -0.96 -0.22
C LEU A 60 -4.99 -1.57 -0.48
N GLY A 61 -5.54 -1.32 -1.67
CA GLY A 61 -6.83 -1.88 -2.06
C GLY A 61 -6.80 -3.40 -2.15
N ALA A 62 -5.71 -3.95 -2.69
CA ALA A 62 -5.55 -5.40 -2.81
C ALA A 62 -5.46 -6.06 -1.43
N VAL A 63 -4.70 -5.47 -0.51
CA VAL A 63 -4.61 -6.00 0.86
C VAL A 63 -5.95 -5.92 1.54
N GLY A 64 -6.66 -4.78 1.39
CA GLY A 64 -7.99 -4.60 1.96
C GLY A 64 -8.98 -5.64 1.44
N THR A 65 -8.93 -5.94 0.15
CA THR A 65 -9.75 -6.96 -0.45
C THR A 65 -9.41 -8.33 0.12
N PHE A 66 -8.12 -8.64 0.20
CA PHE A 66 -7.65 -9.94 0.69
C PHE A 66 -8.13 -10.21 2.11
N VAL A 67 -8.00 -9.23 3.02
CA VAL A 67 -8.38 -9.43 4.42
C VAL A 67 -9.90 -9.49 4.61
N ASN A 68 -10.67 -9.06 3.62
CA ASN A 68 -12.13 -9.06 3.69
C ASN A 68 -12.77 -10.18 2.87
N LEU A 69 -11.98 -10.99 2.15
CA LEU A 69 -12.54 -12.09 1.37
C LEU A 69 -13.03 -13.19 2.30
N PRO A 70 -14.27 -13.65 2.12
CA PRO A 70 -14.72 -14.87 2.80
C PRO A 70 -13.89 -16.05 2.33
N GLU A 71 -13.68 -16.99 3.23
CA GLU A 71 -12.95 -18.20 2.91
C GLU A 71 -13.59 -18.94 1.74
N GLY A 72 -12.76 -19.36 0.81
CA GLY A 72 -13.22 -20.11 -0.37
C GLY A 72 -13.83 -19.27 -1.47
N LYS A 73 -13.86 -17.96 -1.34
CA LYS A 73 -14.38 -17.08 -2.36
C LYS A 73 -13.25 -16.48 -3.19
N GLY A 74 -13.50 -16.36 -4.47
CA GLY A 74 -12.58 -15.67 -5.36
C GLY A 74 -12.73 -14.16 -5.22
N THR A 75 -11.72 -13.45 -5.72
CA THR A 75 -11.73 -12.00 -5.71
C THR A 75 -12.67 -11.47 -6.78
N THR A 76 -13.47 -10.49 -6.43
CA THR A 76 -14.22 -9.67 -7.38
C THR A 76 -13.79 -8.22 -7.18
N THR A 77 -14.29 -7.36 -8.05
CA THR A 77 -14.03 -5.92 -7.89
C THR A 77 -14.59 -5.46 -6.56
N VAL A 78 -13.75 -4.85 -5.74
CA VAL A 78 -14.14 -4.29 -4.46
C VAL A 78 -13.84 -2.81 -4.51
N GLU A 79 -14.83 -2.01 -4.14
CA GLU A 79 -14.60 -0.58 -3.99
C GLU A 79 -13.75 -0.36 -2.76
N SER A 80 -12.72 0.44 -2.92
CA SER A 80 -11.90 0.86 -1.81
C SER A 80 -11.69 2.37 -1.90
N SER A 81 -11.65 3.01 -0.75
CA SER A 81 -11.33 4.42 -0.65
C SER A 81 -9.93 4.51 -0.06
N THR A 82 -9.03 5.17 -0.78
CA THR A 82 -7.66 5.35 -0.33
C THR A 82 -7.37 6.83 -0.25
N LYS A 83 -6.81 7.24 0.89
CA LYS A 83 -6.42 8.63 1.11
C LYS A 83 -4.92 8.70 1.31
N PHE A 84 -4.30 9.69 0.69
CA PHE A 84 -2.90 9.99 0.88
C PHE A 84 -2.79 11.24 1.74
N ILE A 85 -2.04 11.12 2.82
CA ILE A 85 -1.88 12.19 3.80
C ILE A 85 -0.46 12.71 3.72
N GLY A 86 -0.32 14.01 3.52
CA GLY A 86 0.98 14.67 3.49
C GLY A 86 1.52 14.91 2.10
N ALA A 87 2.64 15.61 2.03
CA ALA A 87 3.29 15.98 0.78
C ALA A 87 4.12 14.81 0.23
N ALA A 88 4.08 14.63 -1.07
CA ALA A 88 4.80 13.55 -1.74
C ALA A 88 6.15 14.04 -2.27
N LYS A 89 6.97 14.61 -1.39
CA LYS A 89 8.30 15.11 -1.75
C LYS A 89 9.38 14.11 -1.39
N GLU A 90 10.46 14.14 -2.17
CA GLU A 90 11.63 13.32 -1.90
C GLU A 90 12.08 13.50 -0.45
N GLY A 91 12.41 12.39 0.20
CA GLY A 91 12.82 12.39 1.59
C GLY A 91 11.69 12.29 2.60
N SER A 92 10.43 12.42 2.14
CA SER A 92 9.28 12.27 3.02
C SER A 92 8.77 10.82 3.00
N THR A 93 7.73 10.56 3.77
CA THR A 93 7.06 9.27 3.80
C THR A 93 5.58 9.48 3.52
N VAL A 94 5.04 8.71 2.59
CA VAL A 94 3.61 8.74 2.29
C VAL A 94 2.92 7.70 3.15
N THR A 95 1.83 8.10 3.80
CA THR A 95 0.98 7.18 4.55
C THR A 95 -0.33 7.03 3.81
N GLY A 96 -0.72 5.79 3.54
CA GLY A 96 -1.96 5.47 2.88
C GLY A 96 -2.86 4.67 3.79
N GLU A 97 -4.16 4.90 3.64
CA GLU A 97 -5.19 4.21 4.41
C GLU A 97 -6.28 3.76 3.46
N SER A 98 -6.66 2.49 3.56
CA SER A 98 -7.79 1.92 2.82
C SER A 98 -8.86 1.50 3.83
N LEU A 99 -10.07 1.95 3.63
CA LEU A 99 -11.19 1.68 4.53
C LEU A 99 -12.18 0.70 3.92
#